data_62a8ac814e6f7b61afb944240f1f6288
#
_entry.id   62a8ac814e6f7b61afb944240f1f6288
#
_cell.length_a   1.000
_cell.length_b   1.000
_cell.length_c   1.000
_cell.angle_alpha   90.00
_cell.angle_beta   90.00
_cell.angle_gamma   90.00
#
_symmetry.space_group_name_H-M   'P 1'
#
loop_
_entity.id
_entity.type
_entity.pdbx_description
1 polymer ?
#
loop_
_entity_poly.entity_id
_entity_poly.type
_entity_poly.pdbx_seq_one_letter_code
_entity_poly.pdbx_strand_id
1 'polypeptide(L)'
;MGLQIVTPRQSLPRKQAYIATSNRKVDNEVMEKKIMLGNEAFARGAYEAGVKVVSSYPGTPSTEVTENAAKYDEIYVEWAPNEKVGVEVAVGASIGGVRSLSCMKHVGLNVAADPFFTAAYTGVTGGAVVLVADDNGCHSSQNEQDSRYYGRSAGVPVLEPSNAQECKDYLKLAYEISEKYDTVVLLRSNTRVSHSRGIVELGERTEKDRIPYEKNIQKYVAMPAMARKLHIAQEQRMDRIAKDTADITLGMKADAAAGEADSL
;
A
#
# COMPACT_ATOMS: atom_id res chain seq x y z
N MET A 1 56.85 20.85 -25.11
CA MET A 1 56.19 20.86 -26.43
C MET A 1 54.80 20.30 -26.23
N GLY A 2 53.81 21.20 -26.02
CA GLY A 2 52.42 20.82 -25.77
C GLY A 2 51.62 20.87 -27.06
N LEU A 3 50.72 19.94 -27.26
CA LEU A 3 49.69 20.02 -28.30
C LEU A 3 48.32 20.06 -27.61
N GLN A 4 47.72 21.27 -27.66
CA GLN A 4 46.32 21.47 -27.34
C GLN A 4 45.50 21.11 -28.57
N ILE A 5 44.54 20.19 -28.41
CA ILE A 5 43.52 19.92 -29.42
C ILE A 5 42.22 20.58 -28.92
N VAL A 6 41.83 21.67 -29.61
CA VAL A 6 40.56 22.34 -29.43
C VAL A 6 39.54 21.65 -30.35
N THR A 7 38.50 21.06 -29.79
CA THR A 7 37.36 20.57 -30.57
C THR A 7 36.23 21.60 -30.58
N PRO A 8 35.59 21.87 -31.73
CA PRO A 8 34.56 22.86 -31.83
C PRO A 8 33.24 22.37 -31.22
N ARG A 9 32.59 23.28 -30.46
CA ARG A 9 31.21 23.11 -30.00
C ARG A 9 30.28 23.07 -31.22
N GLN A 10 29.67 21.91 -31.46
CA GLN A 10 28.50 21.84 -32.34
C GLN A 10 27.27 22.27 -31.54
N SER A 11 26.65 23.37 -31.96
CA SER A 11 25.37 23.85 -31.50
C SER A 11 24.25 22.92 -32.03
N LEU A 12 23.58 22.21 -31.15
CA LEU A 12 22.34 21.50 -31.48
C LEU A 12 21.19 22.50 -31.65
N PRO A 13 20.33 22.32 -32.65
CA PRO A 13 19.20 23.22 -32.88
C PRO A 13 18.14 23.02 -31.75
N ARG A 14 17.71 24.14 -31.16
CA ARG A 14 16.56 24.19 -30.25
C ARG A 14 15.32 23.75 -31.03
N LYS A 15 14.82 22.54 -30.80
CA LYS A 15 13.45 22.16 -31.13
C LYS A 15 12.52 22.99 -30.26
N GLN A 16 11.82 23.93 -30.81
CA GLN A 16 10.65 24.54 -30.20
C GLN A 16 9.62 23.45 -29.97
N ALA A 17 9.42 23.08 -28.70
CA ALA A 17 8.28 22.29 -28.30
C ALA A 17 7.05 23.19 -28.41
N TYR A 18 6.22 22.97 -29.42
CA TYR A 18 4.87 23.51 -29.49
C TYR A 18 4.07 22.87 -28.33
N ILE A 19 3.83 23.65 -27.29
CA ILE A 19 2.84 23.32 -26.28
C ILE A 19 1.49 23.53 -26.96
N ALA A 20 0.90 22.44 -27.45
CA ALA A 20 -0.51 22.44 -27.78
C ALA A 20 -1.28 22.60 -26.46
N THR A 21 -1.73 23.81 -26.19
CA THR A 21 -2.76 24.06 -25.18
C THR A 21 -4.03 23.37 -25.64
N SER A 22 -4.19 22.09 -25.30
CA SER A 22 -5.50 21.47 -25.33
C SER A 22 -6.33 22.21 -24.27
N ASN A 23 -7.34 22.95 -24.71
CA ASN A 23 -8.44 23.40 -23.86
C ASN A 23 -9.13 22.14 -23.30
N ARG A 24 -8.55 21.50 -22.29
CA ARG A 24 -9.33 20.66 -21.39
C ARG A 24 -10.24 21.63 -20.66
N LYS A 25 -11.53 21.59 -20.97
CA LYS A 25 -12.55 22.02 -20.02
C LYS A 25 -12.21 21.28 -18.74
N VAL A 26 -11.80 22.01 -17.73
CA VAL A 26 -11.80 21.53 -16.34
C VAL A 26 -13.28 21.50 -16.02
N ASP A 27 -13.93 20.38 -16.30
CA ASP A 27 -15.20 20.06 -15.70
C ASP A 27 -14.88 19.99 -14.21
N ASN A 28 -15.33 21.00 -13.47
CA ASN A 28 -15.36 20.97 -12.00
C ASN A 28 -16.41 19.91 -11.60
N GLU A 29 -16.09 18.64 -11.79
CA GLU A 29 -16.81 17.57 -11.10
C GLU A 29 -16.54 17.78 -9.62
N VAL A 30 -17.55 18.30 -8.94
CA VAL A 30 -17.55 18.39 -7.47
C VAL A 30 -17.47 16.96 -6.96
N MET A 31 -16.29 16.50 -6.58
CA MET A 31 -16.14 15.18 -5.99
C MET A 31 -17.05 15.04 -4.77
N GLU A 32 -17.81 13.97 -4.72
CA GLU A 32 -18.67 13.68 -3.59
C GLU A 32 -17.82 13.56 -2.32
N LYS A 33 -18.22 14.28 -1.26
CA LYS A 33 -17.55 14.25 0.04
C LYS A 33 -18.45 13.60 1.08
N LYS A 34 -17.89 12.69 1.87
CA LYS A 34 -18.63 11.99 2.93
C LYS A 34 -17.84 12.02 4.23
N ILE A 35 -18.56 12.18 5.36
CA ILE A 35 -17.96 11.98 6.69
C ILE A 35 -17.85 10.48 6.92
N MET A 36 -16.65 9.98 7.16
CA MET A 36 -16.36 8.56 7.34
C MET A 36 -15.45 8.36 8.55
N LEU A 37 -15.57 7.20 9.21
CA LEU A 37 -14.55 6.71 10.13
C LEU A 37 -13.31 6.26 9.35
N GLY A 38 -12.14 6.23 9.98
CA GLY A 38 -10.93 5.70 9.35
C GLY A 38 -11.11 4.29 8.81
N ASN A 39 -11.78 3.41 9.56
CA ASN A 39 -12.09 2.04 9.11
C ASN A 39 -13.03 2.00 7.90
N GLU A 40 -14.03 2.89 7.84
CA GLU A 40 -14.89 3.04 6.66
C GLU A 40 -14.09 3.54 5.45
N ALA A 41 -13.18 4.48 5.69
CA ALA A 41 -12.34 5.04 4.64
C ALA A 41 -11.34 4.01 4.07
N PHE A 42 -10.76 3.13 4.90
CA PHE A 42 -9.98 2.00 4.42
C PHE A 42 -10.80 1.07 3.53
N ALA A 43 -12.01 0.69 3.94
CA ALA A 43 -12.90 -0.14 3.12
C ALA A 43 -13.26 0.54 1.79
N ARG A 44 -13.49 1.87 1.81
CA ARG A 44 -13.71 2.67 0.60
C ARG A 44 -12.47 2.67 -0.28
N GLY A 45 -11.29 2.81 0.27
CA GLY A 45 -10.02 2.71 -0.45
C GLY A 45 -9.83 1.35 -1.12
N ALA A 46 -10.19 0.27 -0.43
CA ALA A 46 -10.18 -1.09 -0.99
C ALA A 46 -11.14 -1.23 -2.19
N TYR A 47 -12.35 -0.68 -2.05
CA TYR A 47 -13.31 -0.64 -3.15
C TYR A 47 -12.76 0.13 -4.35
N GLU A 48 -12.33 1.38 -4.15
CA GLU A 48 -11.79 2.23 -5.23
C GLU A 48 -10.54 1.63 -5.89
N ALA A 49 -9.71 0.93 -5.11
CA ALA A 49 -8.52 0.25 -5.62
C ALA A 49 -8.81 -1.03 -6.39
N GLY A 50 -10.06 -1.46 -6.54
CA GLY A 50 -10.40 -2.69 -7.25
C GLY A 50 -10.01 -3.97 -6.54
N VAL A 51 -9.98 -3.96 -5.19
CA VAL A 51 -9.75 -5.17 -4.39
C VAL A 51 -10.81 -6.21 -4.70
N LYS A 52 -10.41 -7.48 -4.80
CA LYS A 52 -11.31 -8.61 -5.07
C LYS A 52 -11.48 -9.54 -3.89
N VAL A 53 -10.50 -9.63 -3.00
CA VAL A 53 -10.53 -10.55 -1.87
C VAL A 53 -10.10 -9.84 -0.59
N VAL A 54 -10.93 -9.94 0.45
CA VAL A 54 -10.60 -9.55 1.82
C VAL A 54 -10.77 -10.76 2.72
N SER A 55 -9.71 -11.21 3.37
CA SER A 55 -9.76 -12.32 4.33
C SER A 55 -9.09 -11.88 5.63
N SER A 56 -9.82 -11.91 6.74
CA SER A 56 -9.43 -11.28 8.00
C SER A 56 -9.86 -12.12 9.21
N TYR A 57 -9.32 -11.80 10.37
CA TYR A 57 -9.81 -12.30 11.65
C TYR A 57 -10.24 -11.10 12.52
N PRO A 58 -11.40 -11.19 13.23
CA PRO A 58 -11.92 -10.08 14.00
C PRO A 58 -10.96 -9.64 15.12
N GLY A 59 -10.73 -8.34 15.22
CA GLY A 59 -9.87 -7.77 16.27
C GLY A 59 -9.94 -6.24 16.27
N THR A 60 -10.52 -5.66 17.34
CA THR A 60 -10.55 -4.21 17.54
C THR A 60 -9.11 -3.67 17.68
N PRO A 61 -8.73 -2.60 16.93
CA PRO A 61 -9.60 -1.63 16.24
C PRO A 61 -9.75 -1.84 14.71
N SER A 62 -9.48 -3.03 14.13
CA SER A 62 -9.50 -3.26 12.68
C SER A 62 -10.78 -3.94 12.14
N THR A 63 -11.62 -4.49 13.01
CA THR A 63 -12.78 -5.31 12.63
C THR A 63 -13.68 -4.64 11.60
N GLU A 64 -14.01 -3.37 11.81
CA GLU A 64 -14.96 -2.62 10.99
C GLU A 64 -14.45 -2.36 9.56
N VAL A 65 -13.15 -2.50 9.29
CA VAL A 65 -12.63 -2.42 7.91
C VAL A 65 -13.24 -3.55 7.07
N THR A 66 -13.19 -4.78 7.59
CA THR A 66 -13.73 -5.96 6.91
C THR A 66 -15.25 -5.93 6.82
N GLU A 67 -15.93 -5.51 7.90
CA GLU A 67 -17.39 -5.34 7.92
C GLU A 67 -17.87 -4.30 6.89
N ASN A 68 -17.13 -3.20 6.73
CA ASN A 68 -17.46 -2.19 5.73
C ASN A 68 -17.10 -2.65 4.31
N ALA A 69 -16.01 -3.40 4.12
CA ALA A 69 -15.67 -3.98 2.84
C ALA A 69 -16.73 -4.97 2.36
N ALA A 70 -17.37 -5.71 3.27
CA ALA A 70 -18.46 -6.65 2.96
C ALA A 70 -19.75 -5.99 2.44
N LYS A 71 -19.85 -4.66 2.46
CA LYS A 71 -20.98 -3.92 1.89
C LYS A 71 -20.85 -3.69 0.37
N TYR A 72 -19.70 -4.02 -0.22
CA TYR A 72 -19.42 -3.89 -1.65
C TYR A 72 -19.51 -5.26 -2.32
N ASP A 73 -20.48 -5.45 -3.19
CA ASP A 73 -20.74 -6.72 -3.90
C ASP A 73 -19.56 -7.18 -4.79
N GLU A 74 -18.68 -6.24 -5.16
CA GLU A 74 -17.52 -6.50 -6.01
C GLU A 74 -16.33 -7.10 -5.25
N ILE A 75 -16.42 -7.21 -3.93
CA ILE A 75 -15.37 -7.71 -3.06
C ILE A 75 -15.83 -9.00 -2.37
N TYR A 76 -15.14 -10.10 -2.61
CA TYR A 76 -15.33 -11.31 -1.80
C TYR A 76 -14.71 -11.08 -0.42
N VAL A 77 -15.52 -11.20 0.63
CA VAL A 77 -15.11 -10.97 2.01
C VAL A 77 -15.41 -12.19 2.87
N GLU A 78 -14.43 -12.63 3.65
CA GLU A 78 -14.59 -13.74 4.59
C GLU A 78 -13.90 -13.50 5.93
N TRP A 79 -14.42 -14.11 6.97
CA TRP A 79 -13.74 -14.29 8.25
C TRP A 79 -12.97 -15.60 8.25
N ALA A 80 -11.66 -15.53 8.39
CA ALA A 80 -10.80 -16.68 8.55
C ALA A 80 -10.84 -17.21 10.00
N PRO A 81 -10.47 -18.47 10.26
CA PRO A 81 -10.43 -19.03 11.60
C PRO A 81 -9.34 -18.43 12.50
N ASN A 82 -8.34 -17.80 11.92
CA ASN A 82 -7.29 -16.99 12.58
C ASN A 82 -6.56 -16.10 11.56
N GLU A 83 -5.69 -15.21 12.06
CA GLU A 83 -4.99 -14.23 11.22
C GLU A 83 -3.97 -14.87 10.26
N LYS A 84 -3.35 -16.00 10.66
CA LYS A 84 -2.44 -16.75 9.78
C LYS A 84 -3.17 -17.16 8.51
N VAL A 85 -4.32 -17.83 8.66
CA VAL A 85 -5.16 -18.25 7.51
C VAL A 85 -5.65 -17.05 6.71
N GLY A 86 -6.04 -15.94 7.38
CA GLY A 86 -6.44 -14.71 6.70
C GLY A 86 -5.35 -14.17 5.76
N VAL A 87 -4.11 -14.13 6.21
CA VAL A 87 -2.98 -13.71 5.37
C VAL A 87 -2.67 -14.73 4.28
N GLU A 88 -2.74 -16.04 4.58
CA GLU A 88 -2.51 -17.09 3.58
C GLU A 88 -3.53 -17.02 2.43
N VAL A 89 -4.80 -16.79 2.74
CA VAL A 89 -5.86 -16.59 1.72
C VAL A 89 -5.60 -15.33 0.89
N ALA A 90 -5.27 -14.20 1.54
CA ALA A 90 -4.97 -12.96 0.85
C ALA A 90 -3.73 -13.10 -0.07
N VAL A 91 -2.66 -13.73 0.40
CA VAL A 91 -1.45 -14.00 -0.41
C VAL A 91 -1.77 -14.98 -1.55
N GLY A 92 -2.57 -16.01 -1.28
CA GLY A 92 -3.04 -16.95 -2.31
C GLY A 92 -3.85 -16.25 -3.40
N ALA A 93 -4.75 -15.34 -3.03
CA ALA A 93 -5.51 -14.51 -3.98
C ALA A 93 -4.59 -13.60 -4.82
N SER A 94 -3.59 -13.00 -4.17
CA SER A 94 -2.55 -12.21 -4.85
C SER A 94 -1.75 -13.05 -5.87
N ILE A 95 -1.31 -14.25 -5.49
CA ILE A 95 -0.64 -15.19 -6.41
C ILE A 95 -1.60 -15.58 -7.55
N GLY A 96 -2.91 -15.69 -7.26
CA GLY A 96 -3.97 -15.87 -8.25
C GLY A 96 -4.21 -14.67 -9.18
N GLY A 97 -3.50 -13.56 -8.95
CA GLY A 97 -3.46 -12.39 -9.84
C GLY A 97 -4.47 -11.30 -9.55
N VAL A 98 -5.04 -11.24 -8.34
CA VAL A 98 -5.99 -10.19 -7.95
C VAL A 98 -5.50 -9.41 -6.74
N ARG A 99 -5.96 -8.16 -6.57
CA ARG A 99 -5.68 -7.36 -5.37
C ARG A 99 -6.38 -7.96 -4.16
N SER A 100 -5.66 -8.09 -3.05
CA SER A 100 -6.15 -8.69 -1.81
C SER A 100 -5.76 -7.87 -0.58
N LEU A 101 -6.57 -8.02 0.48
CA LEU A 101 -6.39 -7.35 1.76
C LEU A 101 -6.58 -8.36 2.91
N SER A 102 -5.73 -8.27 3.93
CA SER A 102 -5.98 -8.92 5.21
C SER A 102 -5.90 -7.89 6.33
N CYS A 103 -6.90 -7.88 7.22
CA CYS A 103 -6.99 -6.92 8.33
C CYS A 103 -6.88 -7.65 9.66
N MET A 104 -6.13 -7.04 10.60
CA MET A 104 -5.94 -7.57 11.94
C MET A 104 -5.48 -6.49 12.92
N LYS A 105 -5.52 -6.79 14.21
CA LYS A 105 -4.85 -6.00 15.23
C LYS A 105 -3.39 -6.44 15.40
N HIS A 106 -2.60 -5.72 16.19
CA HIS A 106 -1.17 -5.99 16.38
C HIS A 106 -0.89 -7.41 16.92
N VAL A 107 -1.67 -7.92 17.87
CA VAL A 107 -1.48 -9.29 18.38
C VAL A 107 -1.81 -10.36 17.33
N GLY A 108 -2.68 -10.04 16.38
CA GLY A 108 -2.97 -10.89 15.24
C GLY A 108 -1.79 -10.99 14.27
N LEU A 109 -1.00 -9.91 14.12
CA LEU A 109 0.22 -9.97 13.31
C LEU A 109 1.24 -10.95 13.89
N ASN A 110 1.28 -11.15 15.20
CA ASN A 110 2.11 -12.20 15.82
C ASN A 110 1.71 -13.59 15.32
N VAL A 111 0.40 -13.83 15.16
CA VAL A 111 -0.14 -15.11 14.65
C VAL A 111 0.13 -15.24 13.14
N ALA A 112 0.02 -14.15 12.39
CA ALA A 112 0.24 -14.09 10.95
C ALA A 112 1.72 -13.90 10.54
N ALA A 113 2.66 -13.85 11.48
CA ALA A 113 4.06 -13.54 11.19
C ALA A 113 4.67 -14.48 10.14
N ASP A 114 4.44 -15.79 10.25
CA ASP A 114 5.01 -16.78 9.32
C ASP A 114 4.62 -16.53 7.86
N PRO A 115 3.33 -16.49 7.46
CA PRO A 115 2.97 -16.18 6.07
C PRO A 115 3.34 -14.74 5.66
N PHE A 116 3.35 -13.78 6.57
CA PHE A 116 3.74 -12.41 6.28
C PHE A 116 5.22 -12.31 5.89
N PHE A 117 6.13 -12.91 6.67
CA PHE A 117 7.55 -12.96 6.36
C PHE A 117 7.84 -13.77 5.09
N THR A 118 7.10 -14.87 4.88
CA THR A 118 7.24 -15.67 3.66
C THR A 118 6.79 -14.87 2.42
N ALA A 119 5.67 -14.14 2.50
CA ALA A 119 5.21 -13.27 1.42
C ALA A 119 6.18 -12.12 1.12
N ALA A 120 6.87 -11.58 2.14
CA ALA A 120 7.92 -10.58 1.94
C ALA A 120 9.09 -11.11 1.10
N TYR A 121 9.39 -12.40 1.17
CA TYR A 121 10.42 -13.04 0.36
C TYR A 121 9.92 -13.38 -1.04
N THR A 122 8.78 -14.07 -1.14
CA THR A 122 8.24 -14.55 -2.42
C THR A 122 7.70 -13.45 -3.32
N GLY A 123 7.33 -12.32 -2.72
CA GLY A 123 6.62 -11.26 -3.44
C GLY A 123 5.17 -11.63 -3.77
N VAL A 124 4.60 -10.90 -4.71
CA VAL A 124 3.18 -10.94 -5.06
C VAL A 124 2.99 -11.11 -6.58
N THR A 125 1.75 -11.23 -7.04
CA THR A 125 1.37 -11.13 -8.46
C THR A 125 0.35 -10.01 -8.63
N GLY A 126 -0.84 -10.16 -8.06
CA GLY A 126 -1.71 -9.01 -7.76
C GLY A 126 -1.25 -8.34 -6.47
N GLY A 127 -1.57 -7.08 -6.28
CA GLY A 127 -1.17 -6.35 -5.08
C GLY A 127 -1.73 -6.99 -3.80
N ALA A 128 -0.90 -7.08 -2.76
CA ALA A 128 -1.28 -7.60 -1.44
C ALA A 128 -0.95 -6.59 -0.34
N VAL A 129 -1.94 -6.28 0.49
CA VAL A 129 -1.80 -5.38 1.63
C VAL A 129 -2.22 -6.10 2.91
N VAL A 130 -1.41 -5.95 3.95
CA VAL A 130 -1.74 -6.37 5.31
C VAL A 130 -1.97 -5.11 6.13
N LEU A 131 -3.22 -4.88 6.53
CA LEU A 131 -3.61 -3.77 7.38
C LEU A 131 -3.57 -4.22 8.84
N VAL A 132 -2.76 -3.53 9.62
CA VAL A 132 -2.61 -3.80 11.06
C VAL A 132 -2.97 -2.55 11.85
N ALA A 133 -3.96 -2.68 12.73
CA ALA A 133 -4.37 -1.60 13.62
C ALA A 133 -3.84 -1.85 15.03
N ASP A 134 -2.88 -1.01 15.44
CA ASP A 134 -2.30 -1.05 16.77
C ASP A 134 -3.29 -0.45 17.80
N ASP A 135 -3.39 -1.08 18.94
CA ASP A 135 -4.21 -0.63 20.05
C ASP A 135 -3.34 0.03 21.13
N ASN A 136 -2.89 1.24 20.81
CA ASN A 136 -2.09 2.05 21.72
C ASN A 136 -2.90 2.41 22.99
N GLY A 137 -2.33 2.15 24.16
CA GLY A 137 -2.99 2.30 25.44
C GLY A 137 -3.83 1.08 25.87
N CYS A 138 -3.77 -0.03 25.15
CA CYS A 138 -4.41 -1.31 25.50
C CYS A 138 -5.91 -1.21 25.77
N HIS A 139 -6.66 -0.41 25.01
CA HIS A 139 -8.10 -0.21 25.22
C HIS A 139 -8.91 -1.50 25.06
N SER A 140 -8.46 -2.42 24.19
CA SER A 140 -9.10 -3.71 23.90
C SER A 140 -8.08 -4.84 23.68
N SER A 141 -6.89 -4.73 24.31
CA SER A 141 -5.78 -5.65 24.07
C SER A 141 -5.04 -6.00 25.36
N GLN A 142 -4.35 -7.14 25.36
CA GLN A 142 -3.59 -7.65 26.50
C GLN A 142 -2.21 -6.98 26.65
N ASN A 143 -1.73 -6.33 25.61
CA ASN A 143 -0.45 -5.62 25.58
C ASN A 143 -0.47 -4.57 24.49
N GLU A 144 0.55 -3.72 24.48
CA GLU A 144 0.80 -2.72 23.44
C GLU A 144 2.01 -3.14 22.61
N GLN A 145 1.89 -3.04 21.28
CA GLN A 145 2.96 -3.35 20.34
C GLN A 145 3.02 -2.26 19.26
N ASP A 146 4.20 -2.15 18.64
CA ASP A 146 4.42 -1.27 17.49
C ASP A 146 4.68 -2.12 16.24
N SER A 147 3.67 -2.23 15.39
CA SER A 147 3.73 -3.03 14.18
C SER A 147 4.77 -2.55 13.14
N ARG A 148 5.28 -1.32 13.27
CA ARG A 148 6.36 -0.82 12.39
C ARG A 148 7.61 -1.68 12.48
N TYR A 149 7.90 -2.25 13.65
CA TYR A 149 9.03 -3.17 13.82
C TYR A 149 8.87 -4.46 13.03
N TYR A 150 7.63 -4.95 12.83
CA TYR A 150 7.37 -6.09 11.94
C TYR A 150 7.69 -5.75 10.50
N GLY A 151 7.23 -4.61 10.01
CA GLY A 151 7.54 -4.16 8.65
C GLY A 151 9.04 -4.03 8.42
N ARG A 152 9.76 -3.44 9.37
CA ARG A 152 11.23 -3.32 9.33
C ARG A 152 11.91 -4.69 9.35
N SER A 153 11.48 -5.59 10.23
CA SER A 153 12.07 -6.93 10.37
C SER A 153 11.79 -7.81 9.15
N ALA A 154 10.58 -7.70 8.58
CA ALA A 154 10.20 -8.42 7.37
C ALA A 154 10.78 -7.81 6.08
N GLY A 155 11.37 -6.61 6.13
CA GLY A 155 11.89 -5.92 4.95
C GLY A 155 10.80 -5.59 3.95
N VAL A 156 9.72 -4.95 4.40
CA VAL A 156 8.60 -4.50 3.57
C VAL A 156 8.28 -3.02 3.81
N PRO A 157 7.71 -2.31 2.83
CA PRO A 157 7.27 -0.93 3.03
C PRO A 157 6.16 -0.85 4.09
N VAL A 158 6.22 0.20 4.90
CA VAL A 158 5.19 0.52 5.90
C VAL A 158 4.60 1.88 5.58
N LEU A 159 3.28 1.94 5.44
CA LEU A 159 2.52 3.18 5.31
C LEU A 159 1.70 3.40 6.57
N GLU A 160 1.59 4.66 7.01
CA GLU A 160 0.87 5.02 8.23
C GLU A 160 0.05 6.30 7.99
N PRO A 161 -1.27 6.18 7.74
CA PRO A 161 -2.13 7.34 7.58
C PRO A 161 -2.40 8.03 8.92
N SER A 162 -2.65 9.33 8.87
CA SER A 162 -2.91 10.18 10.03
C SER A 162 -4.40 10.59 10.18
N ASN A 163 -5.21 10.43 9.15
CA ASN A 163 -6.61 10.83 9.10
C ASN A 163 -7.42 9.96 8.14
N ALA A 164 -8.76 10.14 8.12
CA ALA A 164 -9.65 9.31 7.31
C ALA A 164 -9.41 9.44 5.79
N GLN A 165 -9.06 10.63 5.28
CA GLN A 165 -8.73 10.78 3.86
C GLN A 165 -7.49 9.96 3.50
N GLU A 166 -6.43 10.07 4.29
CA GLU A 166 -5.22 9.30 4.10
C GLU A 166 -5.44 7.78 4.26
N CYS A 167 -6.37 7.34 5.12
CA CYS A 167 -6.74 5.92 5.20
C CYS A 167 -7.16 5.37 3.84
N LYS A 168 -7.99 6.10 3.11
CA LYS A 168 -8.42 5.75 1.76
C LYS A 168 -7.26 5.82 0.75
N ASP A 169 -6.54 6.94 0.74
CA ASP A 169 -5.54 7.23 -0.29
C ASP A 169 -4.29 6.36 -0.12
N TYR A 170 -3.84 6.14 1.12
CA TYR A 170 -2.67 5.29 1.39
C TYR A 170 -2.95 3.81 1.14
N LEU A 171 -4.19 3.35 1.30
CA LEU A 171 -4.52 1.98 0.89
C LEU A 171 -4.42 1.83 -0.64
N LYS A 172 -4.87 2.82 -1.41
CA LYS A 172 -4.69 2.84 -2.88
C LYS A 172 -3.20 2.86 -3.24
N LEU A 173 -2.43 3.75 -2.62
CA LEU A 173 -0.97 3.84 -2.81
C LEU A 173 -0.26 2.53 -2.43
N ALA A 174 -0.71 1.85 -1.38
CA ALA A 174 -0.15 0.57 -0.95
C ALA A 174 -0.21 -0.49 -2.07
N TYR A 175 -1.31 -0.53 -2.84
CA TYR A 175 -1.42 -1.44 -3.98
C TYR A 175 -0.49 -1.05 -5.13
N GLU A 176 -0.33 0.24 -5.41
CA GLU A 176 0.61 0.71 -6.43
C GLU A 176 2.06 0.34 -6.07
N ILE A 177 2.44 0.52 -4.81
CA ILE A 177 3.74 0.12 -4.29
C ILE A 177 3.89 -1.41 -4.36
N SER A 178 2.88 -2.15 -3.90
CA SER A 178 2.89 -3.62 -3.89
C SER A 178 3.13 -4.19 -5.28
N GLU A 179 2.38 -3.73 -6.28
CA GLU A 179 2.48 -4.19 -7.66
C GLU A 179 3.78 -3.72 -8.34
N LYS A 180 4.17 -2.45 -8.14
CA LYS A 180 5.38 -1.88 -8.74
C LYS A 180 6.65 -2.59 -8.28
N TYR A 181 6.72 -2.94 -7.01
CA TYR A 181 7.93 -3.49 -6.40
C TYR A 181 7.86 -4.98 -6.10
N ASP A 182 6.78 -5.66 -6.45
CA ASP A 182 6.61 -7.10 -6.20
C ASP A 182 6.80 -7.45 -4.71
N THR A 183 6.01 -6.81 -3.84
CA THR A 183 6.11 -6.98 -2.38
C THR A 183 4.76 -6.82 -1.69
N VAL A 184 4.58 -7.52 -0.57
CA VAL A 184 3.49 -7.18 0.35
C VAL A 184 3.77 -5.82 1.01
N VAL A 185 2.72 -5.05 1.28
CA VAL A 185 2.82 -3.77 1.99
C VAL A 185 2.12 -3.87 3.34
N LEU A 186 2.78 -3.40 4.40
CA LEU A 186 2.19 -3.23 5.71
C LEU A 186 1.55 -1.84 5.79
N LEU A 187 0.23 -1.80 5.97
CA LEU A 187 -0.50 -0.56 6.20
C LEU A 187 -0.87 -0.50 7.68
N ARG A 188 -0.22 0.41 8.41
CA ARG A 188 -0.40 0.55 9.85
C ARG A 188 -1.47 1.59 10.16
N SER A 189 -2.42 1.23 10.99
CA SER A 189 -3.34 2.16 11.64
C SER A 189 -3.17 2.10 13.16
N ASN A 190 -3.96 2.87 13.88
CA ASN A 190 -4.09 2.80 15.33
C ASN A 190 -5.53 3.12 15.74
N THR A 191 -5.88 2.85 17.00
CA THR A 191 -7.24 3.06 17.54
C THR A 191 -7.79 4.46 17.24
N ARG A 192 -6.96 5.49 17.40
CA ARG A 192 -7.38 6.88 17.16
C ARG A 192 -7.76 7.12 15.69
N VAL A 193 -6.91 6.73 14.75
CA VAL A 193 -7.15 6.92 13.32
C VAL A 193 -8.31 6.05 12.85
N SER A 194 -8.35 4.79 13.27
CA SER A 194 -9.41 3.84 12.91
C SER A 194 -10.80 4.32 13.29
N HIS A 195 -10.94 4.97 14.45
CA HIS A 195 -12.24 5.39 15.01
C HIS A 195 -12.49 6.91 14.95
N SER A 196 -11.56 7.71 14.42
CA SER A 196 -11.80 9.13 14.18
C SER A 196 -12.60 9.34 12.90
N ARG A 197 -13.47 10.37 12.93
CA ARG A 197 -14.23 10.80 11.76
C ARG A 197 -13.51 11.90 11.00
N GLY A 198 -13.58 11.86 9.68
CA GLY A 198 -13.07 12.91 8.83
C GLY A 198 -13.88 13.02 7.53
N ILE A 199 -13.70 14.13 6.82
CA ILE A 199 -14.26 14.29 5.48
C ILE A 199 -13.38 13.52 4.51
N VAL A 200 -14.00 12.67 3.68
CA VAL A 200 -13.34 11.83 2.68
C VAL A 200 -13.93 12.14 1.30
N GLU A 201 -13.10 12.48 0.36
CA GLU A 201 -13.46 12.63 -1.04
C GLU A 201 -13.58 11.24 -1.67
N LEU A 202 -14.74 10.96 -2.27
CA LEU A 202 -15.02 9.67 -2.89
C LEU A 202 -14.53 9.67 -4.34
N GLY A 203 -13.85 8.60 -4.74
CA GLY A 203 -13.42 8.35 -6.11
C GLY A 203 -14.20 7.19 -6.73
N GLU A 204 -14.02 7.00 -8.02
CA GLU A 204 -14.57 5.85 -8.74
C GLU A 204 -13.73 4.59 -8.50
N ARG A 205 -14.40 3.43 -8.60
CA ARG A 205 -13.72 2.14 -8.55
C ARG A 205 -12.89 1.94 -9.82
N THR A 206 -11.62 1.62 -9.65
CA THR A 206 -10.75 1.21 -10.74
C THR A 206 -10.75 -0.30 -10.85
N GLU A 207 -11.44 -0.85 -11.86
CA GLU A 207 -11.35 -2.28 -12.12
C GLU A 207 -9.95 -2.64 -12.61
N LYS A 208 -9.44 -3.75 -12.09
CA LYS A 208 -8.17 -4.33 -12.52
C LYS A 208 -8.42 -5.72 -13.07
N ASP A 209 -7.91 -5.95 -14.27
CA ASP A 209 -7.92 -7.28 -14.85
C ASP A 209 -7.08 -8.25 -14.01
N ARG A 210 -7.56 -9.48 -13.91
CA ARG A 210 -6.81 -10.53 -13.24
C ARG A 210 -5.53 -10.82 -14.02
N ILE A 211 -4.39 -10.77 -13.35
CA ILE A 211 -3.10 -11.19 -13.90
C ILE A 211 -3.09 -12.73 -13.99
N PRO A 212 -2.88 -13.33 -15.16
CA PRO A 212 -2.84 -14.78 -15.29
C PRO A 212 -1.75 -15.40 -14.39
N TYR A 213 -2.09 -16.51 -13.73
CA TYR A 213 -1.11 -17.25 -12.94
C TYR A 213 -0.04 -17.89 -13.85
N GLU A 214 1.20 -17.61 -13.53
CA GLU A 214 2.35 -18.25 -14.16
C GLU A 214 3.08 -19.14 -13.14
N LYS A 215 3.29 -20.41 -13.49
CA LYS A 215 4.04 -21.33 -12.64
C LYS A 215 5.49 -20.89 -12.52
N ASN A 216 5.89 -20.44 -11.34
CA ASN A 216 7.27 -20.04 -11.06
C ASN A 216 7.75 -20.64 -9.73
N ILE A 217 8.38 -21.82 -9.83
CA ILE A 217 8.90 -22.54 -8.66
C ILE A 217 10.00 -21.73 -7.96
N GLN A 218 10.81 -20.99 -8.71
CA GLN A 218 11.91 -20.20 -8.13
C GLN A 218 11.41 -19.01 -7.32
N LYS A 219 10.24 -18.48 -7.66
CA LYS A 219 9.60 -17.38 -6.94
C LYS A 219 8.81 -17.88 -5.72
N TYR A 220 7.96 -18.88 -5.91
CA TYR A 220 6.94 -19.22 -4.92
C TYR A 220 7.30 -20.37 -3.96
N VAL A 221 8.42 -21.05 -4.18
CA VAL A 221 8.85 -22.16 -3.30
C VAL A 221 10.05 -21.73 -2.45
N ALA A 222 9.77 -21.37 -1.20
CA ALA A 222 10.75 -20.85 -0.24
C ALA A 222 11.57 -21.97 0.46
N MET A 223 12.13 -22.91 -0.32
CA MET A 223 13.11 -23.88 0.24
C MET A 223 14.43 -23.15 0.57
N PRO A 224 15.27 -23.66 1.50
CA PRO A 224 16.48 -22.98 1.99
C PRO A 224 17.40 -22.44 0.88
N ALA A 225 17.60 -23.20 -0.20
CA ALA A 225 18.43 -22.77 -1.33
C ALA A 225 17.81 -21.63 -2.15
N MET A 226 16.47 -21.60 -2.26
CA MET A 226 15.73 -20.54 -2.92
C MET A 226 15.57 -19.31 -2.00
N ALA A 227 15.28 -19.54 -0.72
CA ALA A 227 15.10 -18.48 0.27
C ALA A 227 16.30 -17.53 0.36
N ARG A 228 17.54 -18.05 0.23
CA ARG A 228 18.74 -17.20 0.19
C ARG A 228 18.76 -16.23 -1.00
N LYS A 229 18.29 -16.67 -2.17
CA LYS A 229 18.20 -15.81 -3.36
C LYS A 229 17.07 -14.80 -3.23
N LEU A 230 15.93 -15.24 -2.69
CA LEU A 230 14.78 -14.39 -2.44
C LEU A 230 15.10 -13.29 -1.41
N HIS A 231 15.91 -13.61 -0.37
CA HIS A 231 16.36 -12.62 0.60
C HIS A 231 17.24 -11.52 -0.05
N ILE A 232 18.20 -11.91 -0.88
CA ILE A 232 19.01 -10.93 -1.64
C ILE A 232 18.12 -10.04 -2.52
N ALA A 233 17.17 -10.64 -3.23
CA ALA A 233 16.21 -9.88 -4.06
C ALA A 233 15.32 -8.93 -3.23
N GLN A 234 14.95 -9.34 -2.02
CA GLN A 234 14.21 -8.50 -1.07
C GLN A 234 15.02 -7.28 -0.63
N GLU A 235 16.27 -7.44 -0.22
CA GLU A 235 17.15 -6.32 0.15
C GLU A 235 17.30 -5.32 -1.01
N GLN A 236 17.57 -5.82 -2.21
CA GLN A 236 17.66 -4.98 -3.41
C GLN A 236 16.35 -4.26 -3.74
N ARG A 237 15.22 -4.90 -3.44
CA ARG A 237 13.88 -4.31 -3.58
C ARG A 237 13.69 -3.14 -2.61
N MET A 238 14.07 -3.33 -1.34
CA MET A 238 13.98 -2.27 -0.34
C MET A 238 14.87 -1.08 -0.68
N ASP A 239 16.07 -1.30 -1.21
CA ASP A 239 16.95 -0.22 -1.68
C ASP A 239 16.32 0.58 -2.83
N ARG A 240 15.63 -0.08 -3.78
CA ARG A 240 14.90 0.61 -4.85
C ARG A 240 13.73 1.42 -4.30
N ILE A 241 12.94 0.84 -3.40
CA ILE A 241 11.82 1.54 -2.76
C ILE A 241 12.33 2.78 -2.03
N ALA A 242 13.38 2.66 -1.23
CA ALA A 242 13.95 3.78 -0.49
C ALA A 242 14.41 4.93 -1.40
N LYS A 243 15.02 4.63 -2.54
CA LYS A 243 15.43 5.64 -3.53
C LYS A 243 14.23 6.32 -4.19
N ASP A 244 13.26 5.53 -4.65
CA ASP A 244 12.12 6.06 -5.40
C ASP A 244 11.15 6.84 -4.50
N THR A 245 11.09 6.53 -3.20
CA THR A 245 10.18 7.21 -2.25
C THR A 245 10.82 8.42 -1.57
N ALA A 246 12.14 8.61 -1.66
CA ALA A 246 12.81 9.78 -1.11
C ALA A 246 12.25 11.09 -1.68
N ASP A 247 11.95 11.12 -2.98
CA ASP A 247 11.41 12.30 -3.66
C ASP A 247 9.93 12.56 -3.29
N ILE A 248 9.15 11.52 -3.02
CA ILE A 248 7.74 11.64 -2.58
C ILE A 248 7.67 12.38 -1.24
N THR A 249 8.55 12.06 -0.30
CA THR A 249 8.60 12.70 1.01
C THR A 249 9.02 14.18 0.90
N LEU A 250 9.87 14.53 -0.07
CA LEU A 250 10.28 15.91 -0.33
C LEU A 250 9.15 16.72 -0.97
N GLY A 251 8.36 16.14 -1.86
CA GLY A 251 7.18 16.77 -2.45
C GLY A 251 6.12 17.13 -1.41
N MET A 252 5.77 16.21 -0.51
CA MET A 252 4.82 16.46 0.59
C MET A 252 5.28 17.58 1.54
N LYS A 253 6.58 17.73 1.78
CA LYS A 253 7.12 18.84 2.59
C LYS A 253 7.09 20.18 1.86
N ALA A 254 7.24 20.20 0.55
CA ALA A 254 7.16 21.41 -0.26
C ALA A 254 5.73 21.96 -0.31
N ASP A 255 4.74 21.09 -0.45
CA ASP A 255 3.32 21.47 -0.46
C ASP A 255 2.85 21.99 0.91
N ALA A 256 3.33 21.40 2.00
CA ALA A 256 3.05 21.90 3.36
C ALA A 256 3.66 23.30 3.60
N ALA A 257 4.86 23.55 3.10
CA ALA A 257 5.50 24.86 3.23
C ALA A 257 4.85 25.94 2.33
N ALA A 258 4.28 25.55 1.18
CA ALA A 258 3.55 26.46 0.31
C ALA A 258 2.19 26.86 0.89
N GLY A 259 1.50 25.95 1.60
CA GLY A 259 0.22 26.24 2.28
C GLY A 259 0.34 27.18 3.47
N GLU A 260 1.49 27.24 4.13
CA GLU A 260 1.73 28.20 5.25
C GLU A 260 2.06 29.62 4.77
N ALA A 261 2.53 29.79 3.54
CA ALA A 261 2.88 31.11 2.99
C ALA A 261 1.67 31.93 2.56
N ASP A 262 0.51 31.29 2.30
CA ASP A 262 -0.73 31.98 1.90
C ASP A 262 -1.64 32.36 3.08
N SER A 263 -1.22 32.10 4.33
CA SER A 263 -2.02 32.35 5.55
C SER A 263 -1.47 33.46 6.47
N LEU A 264 -0.61 34.36 5.96
CA LEU A 264 -0.13 35.56 6.67
C LEU A 264 -0.60 36.83 6.03
#